data_eb5a27d75e7bc9c090d26d99cb20e5fb
#
_entry.id   eb5a27d75e7bc9c090d26d99cb20e5fb
#
_cell.length_a   1.000
_cell.length_b   1.000
_cell.length_c   1.000
_cell.angle_alpha   90.00
_cell.angle_beta   90.00
_cell.angle_gamma   90.00
#
_symmetry.space_group_name_H-M   'P 1'
#
loop_
_entity.id
_entity.type
_entity.pdbx_description
1 polymer ?
#
loop_
_entity_poly.entity_id
_entity_poly.type
_entity_poly.pdbx_seq_one_letter_code
_entity_poly.pdbx_strand_id
1 'polypeptide(L)'
;EIPENDEDFVLLKSDGIPTYHFAHAVDDHLMGTTHVIRGEEWLPSLAKHLQLFRYLGFKLPKYMHIAQIMRLDENGNKKKLSKRDMGANMDDYTRMGYCPEAVCEYIMTLLNSNYEEWHMQNPDKPYTDFPFNIKKMSASGCLFDFQKLNDVSKNVLSRMTAEEVYAKYT
;
A
#
# COMPACT_ATOMS: atom_id res chain seq x y z
N GLU A 1 -5.91 6.60 22.44
CA GLU A 1 -6.73 7.79 22.12
C GLU A 1 -5.93 8.70 21.18
N ILE A 2 -6.60 9.30 20.20
CA ILE A 2 -5.97 10.28 19.30
C ILE A 2 -6.22 11.64 19.92
N PRO A 3 -5.18 12.47 20.16
CA PRO A 3 -5.34 13.79 20.73
C PRO A 3 -6.19 14.66 19.78
N GLU A 4 -6.92 15.60 20.33
CA GLU A 4 -7.60 16.63 19.54
C GLU A 4 -6.56 17.55 18.90
N ASN A 5 -6.89 18.06 17.70
CA ASN A 5 -6.05 19.06 17.06
C ASN A 5 -6.41 20.43 17.63
N ASP A 6 -5.41 21.15 18.14
CA ASP A 6 -5.49 22.50 18.67
C ASP A 6 -4.77 23.54 17.78
N GLU A 7 -4.24 23.11 16.64
CA GLU A 7 -3.56 23.97 15.68
C GLU A 7 -4.48 24.42 14.56
N ASP A 8 -4.36 25.70 14.19
CA ASP A 8 -4.95 26.21 12.97
C ASP A 8 -4.22 25.67 11.73
N PHE A 9 -4.96 25.35 10.70
CA PHE A 9 -4.40 24.91 9.42
C PHE A 9 -5.23 25.36 8.24
N VAL A 10 -4.56 25.55 7.10
CA VAL A 10 -5.18 26.05 5.89
C VAL A 10 -6.08 24.98 5.25
N LEU A 11 -7.36 25.30 5.06
CA LEU A 11 -8.33 24.47 4.35
C LEU A 11 -8.44 24.85 2.88
N LEU A 12 -8.53 26.14 2.61
CA LEU A 12 -8.56 26.71 1.25
C LEU A 12 -7.36 27.64 1.06
N LYS A 13 -6.69 27.50 -0.06
CA LYS A 13 -5.62 28.42 -0.46
C LYS A 13 -6.22 29.78 -0.88
N SER A 14 -5.38 30.79 -1.04
CA SER A 14 -5.79 32.12 -1.48
C SER A 14 -6.43 32.15 -2.87
N ASP A 15 -6.12 31.17 -3.71
CA ASP A 15 -6.71 30.98 -5.04
C ASP A 15 -8.05 30.21 -5.02
N GLY A 16 -8.54 29.82 -3.84
CA GLY A 16 -9.78 29.07 -3.65
C GLY A 16 -9.62 27.55 -3.83
N ILE A 17 -8.43 27.06 -4.16
CA ILE A 17 -8.17 25.63 -4.29
C ILE A 17 -8.05 25.00 -2.90
N PRO A 18 -8.77 23.89 -2.60
CA PRO A 18 -8.67 23.24 -1.31
C PRO A 18 -7.28 22.62 -1.09
N THR A 19 -6.85 22.58 0.17
CA THR A 19 -5.72 21.74 0.56
C THR A 19 -6.15 20.29 0.58
N TYR A 20 -5.17 19.37 0.59
CA TYR A 20 -5.45 17.94 0.71
C TYR A 20 -6.35 17.61 1.92
N HIS A 21 -6.15 18.27 3.05
CA HIS A 21 -6.94 18.01 4.26
C HIS A 21 -8.43 18.22 4.05
N PHE A 22 -8.80 19.31 3.38
CA PHE A 22 -10.20 19.62 3.10
C PHE A 22 -10.76 18.75 1.97
N ALA A 23 -10.03 18.61 0.86
CA ALA A 23 -10.42 17.78 -0.26
C ALA A 23 -10.66 16.34 0.20
N HIS A 24 -9.75 15.76 1.02
CA HIS A 24 -9.90 14.43 1.59
C HIS A 24 -11.24 14.24 2.32
N ALA A 25 -11.61 15.18 3.19
CA ALA A 25 -12.85 15.05 3.97
C ALA A 25 -14.10 15.11 3.09
N VAL A 26 -14.12 16.02 2.11
CA VAL A 26 -15.26 16.24 1.21
C VAL A 26 -15.39 15.10 0.20
N ASP A 27 -14.29 14.75 -0.48
CA ASP A 27 -14.29 13.72 -1.52
C ASP A 27 -14.64 12.35 -0.95
N ASP A 28 -14.04 11.97 0.20
CA ASP A 28 -14.33 10.69 0.84
C ASP A 28 -15.78 10.60 1.33
N HIS A 29 -16.35 11.72 1.81
CA HIS A 29 -17.77 11.78 2.17
C HIS A 29 -18.65 11.57 0.94
N LEU A 30 -18.43 12.32 -0.14
CA LEU A 30 -19.24 12.26 -1.36
C LEU A 30 -19.11 10.92 -2.08
N MET A 31 -17.93 10.31 -2.07
CA MET A 31 -17.68 8.99 -2.64
C MET A 31 -18.16 7.84 -1.76
N GLY A 32 -18.62 8.10 -0.53
CA GLY A 32 -19.05 7.07 0.41
C GLY A 32 -17.92 6.18 0.92
N THR A 33 -16.71 6.69 1.00
CA THR A 33 -15.53 5.94 1.46
C THR A 33 -15.73 5.39 2.86
N THR A 34 -15.62 4.08 3.03
CA THR A 34 -15.80 3.40 4.31
C THR A 34 -14.48 3.18 5.06
N HIS A 35 -13.40 2.98 4.32
CA HIS A 35 -12.07 2.69 4.86
C HIS A 35 -11.02 3.51 4.11
N VAL A 36 -10.24 4.29 4.85
CA VAL A 36 -9.09 5.03 4.34
C VAL A 36 -7.82 4.24 4.68
N ILE A 37 -7.17 3.70 3.65
CA ILE A 37 -5.92 2.94 3.78
C ILE A 37 -4.80 3.80 3.17
N ARG A 38 -3.80 4.17 3.96
CA ARG A 38 -2.72 5.05 3.51
C ARG A 38 -1.44 4.81 4.31
N GLY A 39 -0.34 5.41 3.89
CA GLY A 39 0.94 5.28 4.57
C GLY A 39 0.95 5.93 5.96
N GLU A 40 1.79 5.41 6.85
CA GLU A 40 1.94 5.90 8.24
C GLU A 40 2.41 7.36 8.34
N GLU A 41 2.97 7.93 7.27
CA GLU A 41 3.32 9.36 7.20
C GLU A 41 2.13 10.30 7.38
N TRP A 42 0.92 9.79 7.24
CA TRP A 42 -0.32 10.55 7.46
C TRP A 42 -0.85 10.50 8.88
N LEU A 43 -0.22 9.72 9.77
CA LEU A 43 -0.62 9.66 11.19
C LEU A 43 -0.66 11.02 11.88
N PRO A 44 0.32 11.93 11.69
CA PRO A 44 0.27 13.26 12.29
C PRO A 44 -0.93 14.12 11.86
N SER A 45 -1.48 13.85 10.66
CA SER A 45 -2.65 14.57 10.14
C SER A 45 -3.99 13.95 10.56
N LEU A 46 -3.98 12.79 11.22
CA LEU A 46 -5.21 12.07 11.53
C LEU A 46 -6.15 12.86 12.43
N ALA A 47 -5.63 13.52 13.45
CA ALA A 47 -6.42 14.37 14.36
C ALA A 47 -7.18 15.47 13.58
N LYS A 48 -6.50 16.15 12.66
CA LYS A 48 -7.07 17.20 11.79
C LYS A 48 -8.20 16.65 10.91
N HIS A 49 -8.02 15.46 10.34
CA HIS A 49 -9.03 14.83 9.50
C HIS A 49 -10.27 14.41 10.29
N LEU A 50 -10.08 13.80 11.48
CA LEU A 50 -11.20 13.42 12.34
C LEU A 50 -12.01 14.63 12.78
N GLN A 51 -11.34 15.74 13.10
CA GLN A 51 -11.96 17.00 13.48
C GLN A 51 -12.78 17.59 12.31
N LEU A 52 -12.22 17.59 11.08
CA LEU A 52 -12.93 18.06 9.89
C LEU A 52 -14.22 17.29 9.64
N PHE A 53 -14.18 15.95 9.66
CA PHE A 53 -15.38 15.13 9.48
C PHE A 53 -16.45 15.48 10.52
N ARG A 54 -16.06 15.68 11.79
CA ARG A 54 -17.00 16.07 12.85
C ARG A 54 -17.62 17.45 12.61
N TYR A 55 -16.81 18.46 12.28
CA TYR A 55 -17.30 19.81 12.04
C TYR A 55 -18.20 19.94 10.80
N LEU A 56 -17.92 19.14 9.78
CA LEU A 56 -18.75 19.08 8.57
C LEU A 56 -20.00 18.21 8.75
N GLY A 57 -20.16 17.54 9.90
CA GLY A 57 -21.28 16.63 10.13
C GLY A 57 -21.23 15.36 9.30
N PHE A 58 -20.06 14.97 8.82
CA PHE A 58 -19.86 13.81 7.96
C PHE A 58 -19.64 12.54 8.78
N LYS A 59 -20.07 11.40 8.23
CA LYS A 59 -19.79 10.10 8.84
C LYS A 59 -18.30 9.79 8.75
N LEU A 60 -17.67 9.49 9.89
CA LEU A 60 -16.26 9.13 9.96
C LEU A 60 -15.98 7.79 9.25
N PRO A 61 -15.00 7.74 8.31
CA PRO A 61 -14.48 6.49 7.79
C PRO A 61 -13.60 5.80 8.84
N LYS A 62 -13.30 4.52 8.62
CA LYS A 62 -12.27 3.82 9.38
C LYS A 62 -10.91 4.12 8.78
N TYR A 63 -9.96 4.53 9.61
CA TYR A 63 -8.58 4.81 9.17
C TYR A 63 -7.67 3.64 9.46
N MET A 64 -6.82 3.35 8.48
CA MET A 64 -5.78 2.34 8.56
C MET A 64 -4.48 2.91 8.00
N HIS A 65 -3.42 2.76 8.77
CA HIS A 65 -2.10 3.20 8.36
C HIS A 65 -1.20 1.98 8.18
N ILE A 66 -0.60 1.89 7.00
CA ILE A 66 0.33 0.81 6.63
C ILE A 66 1.76 1.34 6.65
N ALA A 67 2.69 0.45 6.92
CA ALA A 67 4.11 0.78 6.86
C ALA A 67 4.53 1.22 5.46
N GLN A 68 5.46 2.16 5.39
CA GLN A 68 6.07 2.56 4.13
C GLN A 68 6.97 1.45 3.59
N ILE A 69 7.02 1.34 2.26
CA ILE A 69 8.01 0.47 1.61
C ILE A 69 9.37 1.18 1.69
N MET A 70 10.32 0.49 2.30
CA MET A 70 11.68 0.95 2.52
C MET A 70 12.65 0.22 1.59
N ARG A 71 13.79 0.81 1.30
CA ARG A 71 14.94 0.16 0.68
C ARG A 71 16.20 0.40 1.52
N LEU A 72 17.24 -0.34 1.27
CA LEU A 72 18.56 -0.02 1.81
C LEU A 72 19.25 0.99 0.89
N ASP A 73 19.89 1.99 1.48
CA ASP A 73 20.81 2.87 0.75
C ASP A 73 22.21 2.21 0.61
N GLU A 74 23.14 2.89 -0.04
CA GLU A 74 24.51 2.42 -0.28
C GLU A 74 25.29 2.14 1.03
N ASN A 75 24.84 2.73 2.14
CA ASN A 75 25.45 2.55 3.46
C ASN A 75 24.70 1.50 4.30
N GLY A 76 23.68 0.84 3.75
CA GLY A 76 22.87 -0.14 4.45
C GLY A 76 21.79 0.46 5.38
N ASN A 77 21.54 1.77 5.31
CA ASN A 77 20.48 2.39 6.10
C ASN A 77 19.13 2.26 5.41
N LYS A 78 18.08 2.08 6.20
CA LYS A 78 16.72 2.06 5.66
C LYS A 78 16.29 3.45 5.20
N LYS A 79 15.89 3.56 3.95
CA LYS A 79 15.36 4.77 3.33
C LYS A 79 14.03 4.48 2.66
N LYS A 80 13.10 5.42 2.71
CA LYS A 80 11.81 5.32 1.98
C LYS A 80 12.08 5.11 0.48
N LEU A 81 11.38 4.15 -0.13
CA LEU A 81 11.37 3.96 -1.57
C LEU A 81 10.79 5.22 -2.23
N SER A 82 11.56 5.91 -3.05
CA SER A 82 11.15 7.13 -3.73
C SER A 82 10.69 6.84 -5.16
N LYS A 83 9.92 7.73 -5.76
CA LYS A 83 9.43 7.58 -7.15
C LYS A 83 10.55 7.44 -8.20
N ARG A 84 11.80 7.76 -7.86
CA ARG A 84 12.97 7.64 -8.74
C ARG A 84 13.72 6.33 -8.55
N ASP A 85 13.40 5.58 -7.51
CA ASP A 85 14.06 4.30 -7.25
C ASP A 85 13.42 3.21 -8.12
N MET A 86 14.24 2.29 -8.59
CA MET A 86 13.77 1.12 -9.33
C MET A 86 12.80 0.31 -8.46
N GLY A 87 11.68 -0.12 -9.05
CA GLY A 87 10.62 -0.83 -8.34
C GLY A 87 9.60 0.06 -7.63
N ALA A 88 9.72 1.40 -7.73
CA ALA A 88 8.70 2.33 -7.25
C ALA A 88 7.62 2.64 -8.29
N ASN A 89 7.89 2.37 -9.57
CA ASN A 89 6.95 2.52 -10.68
C ASN A 89 6.51 1.14 -11.18
N MET A 90 5.21 0.96 -11.41
CA MET A 90 4.66 -0.30 -11.95
C MET A 90 5.24 -0.65 -13.33
N ASP A 91 5.54 0.34 -14.16
CA ASP A 91 6.17 0.15 -15.47
C ASP A 91 7.55 -0.52 -15.39
N ASP A 92 8.28 -0.33 -14.27
CA ASP A 92 9.59 -0.95 -14.08
C ASP A 92 9.46 -2.48 -14.01
N TYR A 93 8.44 -3.00 -13.34
CA TYR A 93 8.20 -4.44 -13.24
C TYR A 93 7.90 -5.05 -14.61
N THR A 94 7.06 -4.39 -15.41
CA THR A 94 6.75 -4.81 -16.77
C THR A 94 7.99 -4.82 -17.65
N ARG A 95 8.82 -3.76 -17.59
CA ARG A 95 10.09 -3.69 -18.35
C ARG A 95 11.11 -4.74 -17.93
N MET A 96 11.11 -5.11 -16.66
CA MET A 96 11.96 -6.18 -16.12
C MET A 96 11.44 -7.59 -16.41
N GLY A 97 10.24 -7.71 -17.01
CA GLY A 97 9.64 -8.98 -17.37
C GLY A 97 8.94 -9.71 -16.21
N TYR A 98 8.57 -9.02 -15.14
CA TYR A 98 7.76 -9.63 -14.09
C TYR A 98 6.29 -9.70 -14.51
N CYS A 99 5.65 -10.85 -14.31
CA CYS A 99 4.21 -10.94 -14.49
C CYS A 99 3.46 -10.29 -13.31
N PRO A 100 2.25 -9.75 -13.55
CA PRO A 100 1.47 -9.08 -12.50
C PRO A 100 1.22 -9.94 -11.26
N GLU A 101 0.98 -11.23 -11.45
CA GLU A 101 0.73 -12.18 -10.36
C GLU A 101 1.93 -12.27 -9.41
N ALA A 102 3.15 -12.33 -9.96
CA ALA A 102 4.37 -12.39 -9.16
C ALA A 102 4.57 -11.12 -8.32
N VAL A 103 4.30 -9.95 -8.92
CA VAL A 103 4.37 -8.67 -8.21
C VAL A 103 3.32 -8.61 -7.11
N CYS A 104 2.07 -9.05 -7.39
CA CYS A 104 1.00 -9.08 -6.39
C CYS A 104 1.33 -10.03 -5.25
N GLU A 105 1.78 -11.26 -5.53
CA GLU A 105 2.19 -12.21 -4.48
C GLU A 105 3.33 -11.66 -3.62
N TYR A 106 4.32 -11.04 -4.24
CA TYR A 106 5.41 -10.39 -3.51
C TYR A 106 4.92 -9.27 -2.59
N ILE A 107 4.04 -8.39 -3.10
CA ILE A 107 3.44 -7.32 -2.29
C ILE A 107 2.64 -7.90 -1.12
N MET A 108 1.91 -9.01 -1.31
CA MET A 108 1.20 -9.69 -0.23
C MET A 108 2.14 -10.16 0.89
N THR A 109 3.36 -10.61 0.56
CA THR A 109 4.36 -10.97 1.59
C THR A 109 4.80 -9.77 2.43
N LEU A 110 4.78 -8.57 1.87
CA LEU A 110 5.13 -7.31 2.57
C LEU A 110 3.96 -6.79 3.41
N LEU A 111 2.73 -6.93 2.89
CA LEU A 111 1.53 -6.36 3.51
C LEU A 111 0.99 -7.17 4.70
N ASN A 112 1.09 -8.50 4.64
CA ASN A 112 0.45 -9.36 5.63
C ASN A 112 1.38 -10.49 6.09
N SER A 113 1.73 -10.47 7.37
CA SER A 113 2.70 -11.41 7.95
C SER A 113 2.27 -12.89 7.88
N ASN A 114 0.98 -13.17 7.67
CA ASN A 114 0.47 -14.55 7.59
C ASN A 114 0.43 -15.08 6.15
N TYR A 115 0.74 -14.23 5.14
CA TYR A 115 0.59 -14.63 3.74
C TYR A 115 1.54 -15.77 3.37
N GLU A 116 2.81 -15.69 3.77
CA GLU A 116 3.81 -16.71 3.43
C GLU A 116 3.47 -18.07 4.02
N GLU A 117 3.02 -18.10 5.29
CA GLU A 117 2.59 -19.34 5.94
C GLU A 117 1.36 -19.95 5.25
N TRP A 118 0.36 -19.11 4.94
CA TRP A 118 -0.83 -19.56 4.22
C TRP A 118 -0.47 -20.08 2.82
N HIS A 119 0.41 -19.41 2.10
CA HIS A 119 0.83 -19.82 0.76
C HIS A 119 1.60 -21.16 0.77
N MET A 120 2.47 -21.38 1.76
CA MET A 120 3.15 -22.68 1.94
C MET A 120 2.15 -23.84 2.18
N GLN A 121 1.05 -23.57 2.87
CA GLN A 121 -0.03 -24.55 3.12
C GLN A 121 -0.99 -24.70 1.92
N ASN A 122 -0.99 -23.74 0.99
CA ASN A 122 -1.90 -23.69 -0.16
C ASN A 122 -1.14 -23.31 -1.44
N PRO A 123 -0.12 -24.08 -1.88
CA PRO A 123 0.78 -23.68 -2.96
C PRO A 123 0.10 -23.52 -4.33
N ASP A 124 -1.01 -24.23 -4.54
CA ASP A 124 -1.75 -24.21 -5.82
C ASP A 124 -2.87 -23.15 -5.85
N LYS A 125 -3.08 -22.42 -4.76
CA LYS A 125 -4.13 -21.40 -4.71
C LYS A 125 -3.59 -20.04 -5.15
N PRO A 126 -4.37 -19.26 -5.91
CA PRO A 126 -3.99 -17.90 -6.27
C PRO A 126 -3.97 -17.01 -5.02
N TYR A 127 -3.17 -15.94 -5.05
CA TYR A 127 -3.08 -14.98 -3.94
C TYR A 127 -4.42 -14.33 -3.59
N THR A 128 -5.36 -14.27 -4.54
CA THR A 128 -6.72 -13.74 -4.35
C THR A 128 -7.57 -14.56 -3.38
N ASP A 129 -7.24 -15.84 -3.18
CA ASP A 129 -7.93 -16.73 -2.24
C ASP A 129 -7.43 -16.55 -0.79
N PHE A 130 -6.39 -15.76 -0.58
CA PHE A 130 -5.88 -15.49 0.75
C PHE A 130 -6.94 -14.78 1.61
N PRO A 131 -7.28 -15.30 2.80
CA PRO A 131 -8.23 -14.66 3.71
C PRO A 131 -7.59 -13.43 4.34
N PHE A 132 -7.52 -12.34 3.56
CA PHE A 132 -6.87 -11.11 3.94
C PHE A 132 -7.44 -10.54 5.24
N ASN A 133 -6.60 -10.35 6.23
CA ASN A 133 -6.99 -9.79 7.52
C ASN A 133 -6.30 -8.44 7.74
N ILE A 134 -7.10 -7.40 7.72
CA ILE A 134 -6.69 -6.00 7.96
C ILE A 134 -5.89 -5.84 9.28
N LYS A 135 -6.26 -6.59 10.32
CA LYS A 135 -5.58 -6.54 11.63
C LYS A 135 -4.18 -7.18 11.64
N LYS A 136 -3.84 -7.91 10.59
CA LYS A 136 -2.56 -8.57 10.39
C LYS A 136 -1.67 -7.85 9.38
N MET A 137 -2.07 -6.65 8.95
CA MET A 137 -1.23 -5.81 8.11
C MET A 137 0.04 -5.40 8.85
N SER A 138 1.15 -5.38 8.11
CA SER A 138 2.46 -5.00 8.66
C SER A 138 2.43 -3.56 9.15
N ALA A 139 2.76 -3.36 10.42
CA ALA A 139 2.83 -2.05 11.07
C ALA A 139 4.25 -1.46 11.09
N SER A 140 5.27 -2.23 10.73
CA SER A 140 6.68 -1.82 10.67
C SER A 140 7.18 -1.83 9.23
N GLY A 141 8.07 -0.89 8.89
CA GLY A 141 8.55 -0.67 7.52
C GLY A 141 8.93 -1.95 6.79
N CYS A 142 8.29 -2.17 5.66
CA CYS A 142 8.54 -3.31 4.77
C CYS A 142 9.78 -3.01 3.93
N LEU A 143 10.80 -3.85 4.05
CA LEU A 143 11.99 -3.72 3.21
C LEU A 143 11.73 -4.34 1.83
N PHE A 144 11.82 -3.52 0.78
CA PHE A 144 11.77 -3.99 -0.59
C PHE A 144 13.07 -4.74 -0.93
N ASP A 145 12.91 -5.97 -1.43
CA ASP A 145 14.01 -6.87 -1.79
C ASP A 145 13.76 -7.50 -3.16
N PHE A 146 14.60 -7.14 -4.14
CA PHE A 146 14.55 -7.70 -5.48
C PHE A 146 14.87 -9.19 -5.51
N GLN A 147 15.74 -9.68 -4.64
CA GLN A 147 16.05 -11.10 -4.60
C GLN A 147 14.80 -11.90 -4.21
N LYS A 148 14.10 -11.45 -3.19
CA LYS A 148 12.83 -12.07 -2.78
C LYS A 148 11.77 -11.99 -3.88
N LEU A 149 11.67 -10.85 -4.60
CA LEU A 149 10.76 -10.73 -5.75
C LEU A 149 11.11 -11.75 -6.84
N ASN A 150 12.41 -11.94 -7.15
CA ASN A 150 12.86 -12.93 -8.12
C ASN A 150 12.47 -14.35 -7.70
N ASP A 151 12.64 -14.70 -6.43
CA ASP A 151 12.27 -16.02 -5.90
C ASP A 151 10.75 -16.25 -5.98
N VAL A 152 9.95 -15.25 -5.63
CA VAL A 152 8.49 -15.29 -5.79
C VAL A 152 8.11 -15.43 -7.26
N SER A 153 8.71 -14.65 -8.16
CA SER A 153 8.45 -14.71 -9.59
C SER A 153 8.78 -16.09 -10.18
N LYS A 154 9.92 -16.66 -9.81
CA LYS A 154 10.29 -18.02 -10.20
C LYS A 154 9.24 -19.05 -9.77
N ASN A 155 8.76 -18.95 -8.53
CA ASN A 155 7.73 -19.84 -8.00
C ASN A 155 6.39 -19.68 -8.73
N VAL A 156 5.98 -18.44 -9.03
CA VAL A 156 4.77 -18.18 -9.82
C VAL A 156 4.87 -18.79 -11.22
N LEU A 157 5.97 -18.54 -11.93
CA LEU A 157 6.18 -19.05 -13.28
C LEU A 157 6.26 -20.60 -13.30
N SER A 158 6.82 -21.22 -12.27
CA SER A 158 6.92 -22.69 -12.20
C SER A 158 5.56 -23.41 -12.07
N ARG A 159 4.52 -22.67 -11.66
CA ARG A 159 3.14 -23.18 -11.57
C ARG A 159 2.32 -22.99 -12.85
N MET A 160 2.84 -22.20 -13.80
CA MET A 160 2.17 -21.92 -15.08
C MET A 160 2.51 -22.99 -16.12
N THR A 161 1.56 -23.23 -17.03
CA THR A 161 1.81 -24.01 -18.23
C THR A 161 2.65 -23.24 -19.24
N ALA A 162 3.25 -23.93 -20.21
CA ALA A 162 4.02 -23.28 -21.28
C ALA A 162 3.16 -22.28 -22.09
N GLU A 163 1.89 -22.63 -22.32
CA GLU A 163 0.92 -21.79 -23.03
C GLU A 163 0.60 -20.52 -22.25
N GLU A 164 0.42 -20.61 -20.94
CA GLU A 164 0.17 -19.44 -20.08
C GLU A 164 1.37 -18.51 -20.04
N VAL A 165 2.58 -19.04 -19.93
CA VAL A 165 3.82 -18.25 -20.00
C VAL A 165 3.94 -17.58 -21.37
N TYR A 166 3.74 -18.32 -22.45
CA TYR A 166 3.80 -17.78 -23.81
C TYR A 166 2.82 -16.60 -23.99
N ALA A 167 1.56 -16.77 -23.58
CA ALA A 167 0.53 -15.73 -23.71
C ALA A 167 0.82 -14.44 -22.89
N LYS A 168 1.66 -14.51 -21.86
CA LYS A 168 2.02 -13.34 -21.04
C LYS A 168 3.20 -12.55 -21.60
N TYR A 169 4.06 -13.18 -22.40
CA TYR A 169 5.33 -12.57 -22.84
C TYR A 169 5.43 -12.40 -24.37
N THR A 170 4.38 -12.70 -25.10
CA THR A 170 4.24 -12.46 -26.55
C THR A 170 3.02 -11.62 -26.85
#